data_97d58774248e5f2c9424b71f6d2dcda9
#
_entry.id   97d58774248e5f2c9424b71f6d2dcda9
#
_cell.length_a   1.000
_cell.length_b   1.000
_cell.length_c   1.000
_cell.angle_alpha   90.00
_cell.angle_beta   90.00
_cell.angle_gamma   90.00
#
_symmetry.space_group_name_H-M   'P 1'
#
loop_
_entity.id
_entity.type
_entity.pdbx_description
1 polymer ?
#
loop_
_entity_poly.entity_id
_entity_poly.type
_entity_poly.pdbx_seq_one_letter_code
_entity_poly.pdbx_strand_id
1 'polypeptide(L)'
;KSIMQLEPVRDVYIRRFWFPARLQIIIIERTPLITISPDINVPPIAFFSADGKLIGRDYMPLSPDFKTVKVITYGSGDDYRNWDKAKVNNFKKLAATVEMDSGETVEYIDYRNPKDVYVKIPTVNIRLGSFNAGTFDKIHRIPSLLPQVKMLNKKVKYIDLRWDTNYIKLDE
;
A
#
# COMPACT_ATOMS: atom_id res chain seq x y z
N LYS A 1 29.07 1.18 -13.64
CA LYS A 1 27.58 1.32 -13.78
C LYS A 1 27.25 2.80 -13.68
N SER A 2 26.37 3.30 -14.56
CA SER A 2 25.87 4.68 -14.47
C SER A 2 24.97 4.81 -13.22
N ILE A 3 25.06 5.94 -12.51
CA ILE A 3 24.20 6.23 -11.33
C ILE A 3 22.73 6.15 -11.72
N MET A 4 22.36 6.53 -12.93
CA MET A 4 20.99 6.42 -13.48
C MET A 4 20.46 4.97 -13.57
N GLN A 5 21.32 3.96 -13.50
CA GLN A 5 20.92 2.55 -13.55
C GLN A 5 20.59 1.97 -12.17
N LEU A 6 20.80 2.73 -11.11
CA LEU A 6 20.44 2.31 -9.76
C LEU A 6 18.90 2.43 -9.61
N GLU A 7 18.27 1.38 -9.11
CA GLU A 7 16.79 1.31 -8.99
C GLU A 7 16.17 2.48 -8.20
N PRO A 8 16.74 2.95 -7.08
CA PRO A 8 16.16 4.04 -6.30
C PRO A 8 16.35 5.41 -6.95
N VAL A 9 17.20 5.54 -7.96
CA VAL A 9 17.49 6.82 -8.60
C VAL A 9 16.46 7.11 -9.68
N ARG A 10 15.78 8.27 -9.56
CA ARG A 10 14.86 8.79 -10.57
C ARG A 10 15.58 9.68 -11.58
N ASP A 11 16.34 10.65 -11.09
CA ASP A 11 17.03 11.65 -11.91
C ASP A 11 18.40 11.98 -11.32
N VAL A 12 19.33 12.39 -12.18
CA VAL A 12 20.66 12.88 -11.82
C VAL A 12 20.97 14.16 -12.55
N TYR A 13 21.28 15.20 -11.82
CA TYR A 13 21.71 16.48 -12.37
C TYR A 13 23.18 16.72 -12.01
N ILE A 14 23.96 17.15 -13.01
CA ILE A 14 25.38 17.46 -12.84
C ILE A 14 25.57 18.95 -13.12
N ARG A 15 26.09 19.68 -12.11
CA ARG A 15 26.50 21.08 -12.24
C ARG A 15 28.00 21.20 -12.12
N ARG A 16 28.61 21.87 -13.08
CA ARG A 16 30.04 22.18 -13.09
C ARG A 16 30.24 23.67 -12.78
N PHE A 17 31.08 23.94 -11.80
CA PHE A 17 31.51 25.29 -11.44
C PHE A 17 32.95 25.47 -11.86
N TRP A 18 33.26 26.61 -12.44
CA TRP A 18 34.60 26.90 -12.96
C TRP A 18 35.50 27.53 -11.89
N PHE A 19 34.92 28.29 -10.95
CA PHE A 19 35.70 28.93 -9.91
C PHE A 19 34.92 28.96 -8.58
N PRO A 20 35.45 28.34 -7.50
CA PRO A 20 36.50 27.31 -7.56
C PRO A 20 36.06 26.11 -8.38
N ALA A 21 36.99 25.42 -9.04
CA ALA A 21 36.66 24.25 -9.86
C ALA A 21 36.05 23.15 -9.00
N ARG A 22 34.75 22.87 -9.19
CA ARG A 22 34.00 21.85 -8.46
C ARG A 22 32.92 21.22 -9.32
N LEU A 23 32.58 19.99 -9.00
CA LEU A 23 31.47 19.25 -9.58
C LEU A 23 30.43 19.00 -8.48
N GLN A 24 29.18 19.35 -8.77
CA GLN A 24 28.04 19.02 -7.92
C GLN A 24 27.21 17.96 -8.63
N ILE A 25 26.94 16.84 -7.95
CA ILE A 25 26.03 15.80 -8.41
C ILE A 25 24.80 15.86 -7.50
N ILE A 26 23.65 16.08 -8.10
CA ILE A 26 22.35 16.10 -7.41
C ILE A 26 21.62 14.84 -7.83
N ILE A 27 21.31 13.97 -6.89
CA ILE A 27 20.57 12.73 -7.11
C ILE A 27 19.16 12.94 -6.58
N ILE A 28 18.16 12.67 -7.43
CA ILE A 28 16.76 12.67 -7.03
C ILE A 28 16.32 11.22 -6.91
N GLU A 29 15.93 10.84 -5.71
CA GLU A 29 15.44 9.50 -5.41
C GLU A 29 13.97 9.33 -5.80
N ARG A 30 13.56 8.07 -6.01
CA ARG A 30 12.16 7.71 -6.24
C ARG A 30 11.40 7.77 -4.93
N THR A 31 10.20 8.35 -4.96
CA THR A 31 9.32 8.39 -3.80
C THR A 31 8.61 7.04 -3.65
N PRO A 32 8.76 6.34 -2.52
CA PRO A 32 8.05 5.10 -2.26
C PRO A 32 6.55 5.36 -2.10
N LEU A 33 5.73 4.44 -2.60
CA LEU A 33 4.29 4.52 -2.58
C LEU A 33 3.66 3.39 -1.78
N ILE A 34 4.06 2.16 -2.11
CA ILE A 34 3.63 0.95 -1.40
C ILE A 34 4.83 0.08 -1.06
N THR A 35 4.74 -0.64 0.04
CA THR A 35 5.72 -1.66 0.44
C THR A 35 5.12 -3.05 0.30
N ILE A 36 5.94 -3.99 -0.15
CA ILE A 36 5.56 -5.40 -0.32
C ILE A 36 6.14 -6.21 0.81
N SER A 37 5.31 -6.94 1.52
CA SER A 37 5.71 -7.88 2.57
C SER A 37 5.06 -9.24 2.35
N PRO A 38 5.75 -10.35 2.61
CA PRO A 38 5.16 -11.69 2.49
C PRO A 38 4.16 -11.99 3.62
N ASP A 39 4.33 -11.34 4.77
CA ASP A 39 3.45 -11.50 5.93
C ASP A 39 3.38 -10.21 6.76
N ILE A 40 2.44 -10.17 7.71
CA ILE A 40 2.20 -9.02 8.60
C ILE A 40 3.44 -8.68 9.42
N ASN A 41 4.08 -9.71 9.99
CA ASN A 41 5.22 -9.59 10.91
C ASN A 41 6.59 -9.67 10.21
N VAL A 42 6.60 -9.80 8.88
CA VAL A 42 7.83 -9.88 8.10
C VAL A 42 8.17 -8.49 7.57
N PRO A 43 9.46 -8.07 7.65
CA PRO A 43 9.89 -6.83 7.05
C PRO A 43 9.61 -6.79 5.55
N PRO A 44 9.42 -5.60 4.96
CA PRO A 44 9.24 -5.44 3.53
C PRO A 44 10.39 -6.05 2.74
N ILE A 45 10.07 -6.71 1.64
CA ILE A 45 11.04 -7.34 0.71
C ILE A 45 11.27 -6.50 -0.54
N ALA A 46 10.35 -5.58 -0.83
CA ALA A 46 10.44 -4.65 -1.96
C ALA A 46 9.47 -3.48 -1.73
N PHE A 47 9.58 -2.47 -2.56
CA PHE A 47 8.60 -1.40 -2.62
C PHE A 47 8.40 -0.91 -4.06
N PHE A 48 7.24 -0.28 -4.29
CA PHE A 48 6.97 0.42 -5.53
C PHE A 48 7.03 1.92 -5.31
N SER A 49 7.70 2.60 -6.23
CA SER A 49 7.73 4.05 -6.29
C SER A 49 6.48 4.61 -6.97
N ALA A 50 6.27 5.92 -6.80
CA ALA A 50 5.13 6.64 -7.40
C ALA A 50 5.09 6.60 -8.92
N ASP A 51 6.23 6.39 -9.57
CA ASP A 51 6.33 6.20 -11.02
C ASP A 51 6.13 4.73 -11.47
N GLY A 52 5.82 3.82 -10.52
CA GLY A 52 5.53 2.42 -10.78
C GLY A 52 6.76 1.52 -10.89
N LYS A 53 7.94 2.00 -10.48
CA LYS A 53 9.17 1.21 -10.50
C LYS A 53 9.25 0.32 -9.26
N LEU A 54 9.52 -0.97 -9.46
CA LEU A 54 9.84 -1.91 -8.39
C LEU A 54 11.28 -1.70 -7.93
N ILE A 55 11.49 -1.61 -6.63
CA ILE A 55 12.79 -1.43 -6.00
C ILE A 55 12.97 -2.54 -4.97
N GLY A 56 14.07 -3.27 -5.07
CA GLY A 56 14.38 -4.40 -4.21
C GLY A 56 14.85 -3.98 -2.82
N ARG A 57 14.84 -4.96 -1.90
CA ARG A 57 15.20 -4.78 -0.50
C ARG A 57 16.60 -4.20 -0.28
N ASP A 58 17.56 -4.49 -1.14
CA ASP A 58 18.95 -4.06 -1.00
C ASP A 58 19.12 -2.54 -1.03
N TYR A 59 18.09 -1.83 -1.53
CA TYR A 59 18.05 -0.37 -1.59
C TYR A 59 17.19 0.27 -0.49
N MET A 60 16.65 -0.51 0.43
CA MET A 60 16.04 -0.01 1.65
C MET A 60 17.12 0.12 2.74
N PRO A 61 17.17 1.11 3.60
CA PRO A 61 16.04 1.88 4.10
C PRO A 61 15.82 3.18 3.34
N LEU A 62 14.58 3.41 3.05
CA LEU A 62 14.09 4.72 2.69
C LEU A 62 14.03 5.61 3.94
N SER A 63 14.02 6.91 3.74
CA SER A 63 13.74 7.81 4.83
C SER A 63 12.49 7.35 5.58
N PRO A 64 12.53 7.26 6.92
CA PRO A 64 11.36 6.85 7.73
C PRO A 64 10.16 7.80 7.58
N ASP A 65 10.36 8.98 6.98
CA ASP A 65 9.34 10.00 6.82
C ASP A 65 8.31 9.70 5.72
N PHE A 66 8.52 8.65 4.91
CA PHE A 66 7.58 8.29 3.86
C PHE A 66 6.46 7.37 4.38
N LYS A 67 5.24 7.91 4.41
CA LYS A 67 4.04 7.11 4.66
C LYS A 67 3.76 6.24 3.44
N THR A 68 4.03 4.95 3.55
CA THR A 68 3.74 3.95 2.51
C THR A 68 2.58 3.06 2.92
N VAL A 69 1.86 2.52 1.94
CA VAL A 69 0.83 1.51 2.17
C VAL A 69 1.48 0.12 2.15
N LYS A 70 1.34 -0.64 3.24
CA LYS A 70 1.83 -2.02 3.31
C LYS A 70 0.88 -2.96 2.59
N VAL A 71 1.37 -3.69 1.60
CA VAL A 71 0.63 -4.74 0.88
C VAL A 71 1.24 -6.09 1.22
N ILE A 72 0.43 -6.99 1.77
CA ILE A 72 0.83 -8.36 2.09
C ILE A 72 0.56 -9.24 0.89
N THR A 73 1.61 -9.81 0.30
CA THR A 73 1.51 -10.76 -0.80
C THR A 73 2.79 -11.60 -0.88
N TYR A 74 2.66 -12.86 -1.25
CA TYR A 74 3.80 -13.73 -1.56
C TYR A 74 3.83 -14.16 -3.03
N GLY A 75 3.05 -13.46 -3.89
CA GLY A 75 3.08 -13.66 -5.34
C GLY A 75 2.32 -14.88 -5.84
N SER A 76 1.53 -15.57 -4.99
CA SER A 76 0.67 -16.65 -5.46
C SER A 76 -0.53 -16.07 -6.22
N GLY A 77 -0.67 -16.43 -7.47
CA GLY A 77 -1.80 -16.07 -8.32
C GLY A 77 -1.73 -14.69 -8.98
N ASP A 78 -0.95 -13.77 -8.44
CA ASP A 78 -0.76 -12.42 -9.01
C ASP A 78 0.59 -11.88 -8.54
N ASP A 79 1.64 -12.23 -9.29
CA ASP A 79 3.01 -11.89 -8.95
C ASP A 79 3.23 -10.37 -8.99
N TYR A 80 3.54 -9.79 -7.83
CA TYR A 80 3.79 -8.36 -7.69
C TYR A 80 4.90 -7.84 -8.63
N ARG A 81 5.85 -8.69 -9.03
CA ARG A 81 6.92 -8.31 -9.97
C ARG A 81 6.40 -7.89 -11.34
N ASN A 82 5.19 -8.31 -11.69
CA ASN A 82 4.51 -7.98 -12.93
C ASN A 82 3.48 -6.85 -12.79
N TRP A 83 3.35 -6.25 -11.61
CA TRP A 83 2.37 -5.17 -11.42
C TRP A 83 2.79 -3.93 -12.18
N ASP A 84 1.83 -3.34 -12.84
CA ASP A 84 1.98 -2.07 -13.53
C ASP A 84 1.71 -0.87 -12.59
N LYS A 85 2.02 0.31 -13.07
CA LYS A 85 1.79 1.57 -12.36
C LYS A 85 0.30 1.77 -12.01
N ALA A 86 -0.62 1.33 -12.87
CA ALA A 86 -2.05 1.49 -12.64
C ALA A 86 -2.49 0.67 -11.42
N LYS A 87 -2.03 -0.57 -11.32
CA LYS A 87 -2.31 -1.46 -10.19
C LYS A 87 -1.73 -0.94 -8.88
N VAL A 88 -0.49 -0.46 -8.90
CA VAL A 88 0.17 0.16 -7.75
C VAL A 88 -0.63 1.38 -7.26
N ASN A 89 -1.07 2.24 -8.17
CA ASN A 89 -1.90 3.40 -7.85
C ASN A 89 -3.28 3.01 -7.30
N ASN A 90 -3.85 1.90 -7.77
CA ASN A 90 -5.13 1.39 -7.25
C ASN A 90 -5.02 0.97 -5.78
N PHE A 91 -3.91 0.36 -5.34
CA PHE A 91 -3.69 0.07 -3.92
C PHE A 91 -3.58 1.34 -3.08
N LYS A 92 -2.87 2.36 -3.57
CA LYS A 92 -2.83 3.67 -2.89
C LYS A 92 -4.21 4.30 -2.80
N LYS A 93 -4.96 4.30 -3.90
CA LYS A 93 -6.32 4.83 -3.94
C LYS A 93 -7.23 4.07 -2.98
N LEU A 94 -7.13 2.73 -2.93
CA LEU A 94 -7.87 1.90 -2.01
C LEU A 94 -7.62 2.30 -0.56
N ALA A 95 -6.34 2.39 -0.15
CA ALA A 95 -5.98 2.81 1.19
C ALA A 95 -6.52 4.21 1.52
N ALA A 96 -6.31 5.18 0.63
CA ALA A 96 -6.77 6.55 0.83
C ALA A 96 -8.30 6.64 0.96
N THR A 97 -9.06 5.87 0.15
CA THR A 97 -10.53 5.84 0.25
C THR A 97 -10.98 5.23 1.59
N VAL A 98 -10.36 4.12 2.01
CA VAL A 98 -10.67 3.52 3.31
C VAL A 98 -10.31 4.46 4.46
N GLU A 99 -9.16 5.13 4.41
CA GLU A 99 -8.75 6.12 5.43
C GLU A 99 -9.73 7.30 5.49
N MET A 100 -10.19 7.79 4.33
CA MET A 100 -11.16 8.89 4.26
C MET A 100 -12.51 8.50 4.87
N ASP A 101 -13.02 7.32 4.52
CA ASP A 101 -14.35 6.88 4.95
C ASP A 101 -14.37 6.33 6.38
N SER A 102 -13.25 5.76 6.87
CA SER A 102 -13.15 5.24 8.24
C SER A 102 -12.70 6.28 9.26
N GLY A 103 -11.97 7.30 8.81
CA GLY A 103 -11.24 8.22 9.69
C GLY A 103 -10.04 7.58 10.39
N GLU A 104 -9.66 6.35 10.00
CA GLU A 104 -8.55 5.57 10.59
C GLU A 104 -7.49 5.26 9.54
N THR A 105 -6.23 5.15 9.96
CA THR A 105 -5.13 4.81 9.06
C THR A 105 -5.17 3.34 8.67
N VAL A 106 -4.88 3.04 7.40
CA VAL A 106 -4.72 1.66 6.92
C VAL A 106 -3.39 1.10 7.41
N GLU A 107 -3.44 0.00 8.18
CA GLU A 107 -2.25 -0.71 8.66
C GLU A 107 -1.62 -1.56 7.54
N TYR A 108 -2.45 -2.30 6.82
CA TYR A 108 -2.03 -3.08 5.65
C TYR A 108 -3.22 -3.49 4.78
N ILE A 109 -2.90 -3.88 3.54
CA ILE A 109 -3.82 -4.55 2.62
C ILE A 109 -3.34 -5.99 2.47
N ASP A 110 -4.17 -6.98 2.82
CA ASP A 110 -3.89 -8.39 2.60
C ASP A 110 -4.35 -8.78 1.20
N TYR A 111 -3.38 -8.98 0.32
CA TYR A 111 -3.55 -9.34 -1.08
C TYR A 111 -2.96 -10.73 -1.39
N ARG A 112 -2.81 -11.60 -0.38
CA ARG A 112 -2.35 -12.97 -0.58
C ARG A 112 -3.31 -13.80 -1.44
N ASN A 113 -4.60 -13.47 -1.37
CA ASN A 113 -5.62 -13.98 -2.27
C ASN A 113 -6.28 -12.84 -3.05
N PRO A 114 -5.99 -12.66 -4.35
CA PRO A 114 -6.58 -11.58 -5.16
C PRO A 114 -8.11 -11.64 -5.28
N LYS A 115 -8.72 -12.81 -5.02
CA LYS A 115 -10.18 -12.99 -5.03
C LYS A 115 -10.84 -12.70 -3.68
N ASP A 116 -10.05 -12.50 -2.62
CA ASP A 116 -10.54 -12.28 -1.27
C ASP A 116 -9.62 -11.33 -0.50
N VAL A 117 -9.67 -10.07 -0.87
CA VAL A 117 -8.82 -8.99 -0.34
C VAL A 117 -9.37 -8.45 0.96
N TYR A 118 -8.48 -8.20 1.92
CA TYR A 118 -8.80 -7.55 3.19
C TYR A 118 -8.01 -6.25 3.34
N VAL A 119 -8.61 -5.28 3.99
CA VAL A 119 -7.94 -4.07 4.45
C VAL A 119 -8.02 -4.00 5.97
N LYS A 120 -6.88 -3.86 6.62
CA LYS A 120 -6.79 -3.73 8.09
C LYS A 120 -6.74 -2.26 8.48
N ILE A 121 -7.67 -1.87 9.34
CA ILE A 121 -7.62 -0.62 10.10
C ILE A 121 -7.55 -0.96 11.60
N PRO A 122 -7.13 -0.05 12.49
CA PRO A 122 -6.98 -0.33 13.92
C PRO A 122 -8.22 -1.00 14.55
N THR A 123 -9.40 -0.50 14.22
CA THR A 123 -10.65 -1.02 14.80
C THR A 123 -11.00 -2.42 14.30
N VAL A 124 -10.85 -2.74 13.01
CA VAL A 124 -11.38 -3.98 12.44
C VAL A 124 -10.70 -4.34 11.09
N ASN A 125 -10.84 -5.60 10.67
CA ASN A 125 -10.55 -6.00 9.30
C ASN A 125 -11.78 -5.73 8.40
N ILE A 126 -11.55 -5.28 7.17
CA ILE A 126 -12.58 -5.02 6.17
C ILE A 126 -12.38 -6.02 5.03
N ARG A 127 -13.34 -6.90 4.80
CA ARG A 127 -13.32 -7.90 3.73
C ARG A 127 -13.98 -7.35 2.49
N LEU A 128 -13.23 -7.20 1.42
CA LEU A 128 -13.68 -6.60 0.17
C LEU A 128 -14.01 -7.65 -0.90
N GLY A 129 -13.45 -8.87 -0.80
CA GLY A 129 -13.48 -9.86 -1.86
C GLY A 129 -12.53 -9.50 -3.00
N SER A 130 -12.95 -9.75 -4.24
CA SER A 130 -12.14 -9.39 -5.42
C SER A 130 -12.01 -7.89 -5.57
N PHE A 131 -10.79 -7.41 -5.76
CA PHE A 131 -10.52 -6.00 -5.96
C PHE A 131 -10.81 -5.59 -7.42
N ASN A 132 -11.86 -4.79 -7.61
CA ASN A 132 -12.33 -4.30 -8.91
C ASN A 132 -12.94 -2.90 -8.77
N ALA A 133 -13.43 -2.33 -9.87
CA ALA A 133 -14.01 -0.98 -9.88
C ALA A 133 -15.16 -0.79 -8.88
N GLY A 134 -16.05 -1.78 -8.74
CA GLY A 134 -17.18 -1.72 -7.80
C GLY A 134 -16.76 -1.82 -6.32
N THR A 135 -15.49 -2.11 -6.02
CA THR A 135 -15.00 -2.15 -4.63
C THR A 135 -15.08 -0.78 -3.97
N PHE A 136 -14.84 0.29 -4.71
CA PHE A 136 -14.87 1.65 -4.17
C PHE A 136 -16.28 2.06 -3.72
N ASP A 137 -17.32 1.66 -4.44
CA ASP A 137 -18.71 1.94 -4.05
C ASP A 137 -19.08 1.24 -2.73
N LYS A 138 -18.52 0.06 -2.51
CA LYS A 138 -18.74 -0.70 -1.27
C LYS A 138 -18.05 -0.07 -0.06
N ILE A 139 -16.91 0.56 -0.24
CA ILE A 139 -16.13 1.20 0.83
C ILE A 139 -16.91 2.36 1.45
N HIS A 140 -17.69 3.12 0.67
CA HIS A 140 -18.51 4.23 1.16
C HIS A 140 -19.59 3.82 2.19
N ARG A 141 -19.75 2.52 2.45
CA ARG A 141 -20.62 2.01 3.53
C ARG A 141 -19.92 1.95 4.89
N ILE A 142 -18.60 2.06 4.94
CA ILE A 142 -17.83 1.96 6.18
C ILE A 142 -18.27 2.96 7.25
N PRO A 143 -18.53 4.25 6.93
CA PRO A 143 -18.94 5.24 7.95
C PRO A 143 -20.21 4.84 8.70
N SER A 144 -21.13 4.12 8.08
CA SER A 144 -22.38 3.66 8.72
C SER A 144 -22.17 2.40 9.59
N LEU A 145 -21.13 1.63 9.34
CA LEU A 145 -20.87 0.35 10.02
C LEU A 145 -19.91 0.47 11.20
N LEU A 146 -18.91 1.35 11.13
CA LEU A 146 -17.91 1.51 12.18
C LEU A 146 -18.49 1.86 13.54
N PRO A 147 -19.49 2.77 13.68
CA PRO A 147 -20.13 3.04 14.97
C PRO A 147 -20.78 1.78 15.57
N GLN A 148 -21.40 0.96 14.73
CA GLN A 148 -22.02 -0.31 15.18
C GLN A 148 -20.96 -1.28 15.70
N VAL A 149 -19.83 -1.41 14.99
CA VAL A 149 -18.70 -2.24 15.45
C VAL A 149 -18.17 -1.76 16.80
N LYS A 150 -18.01 -0.45 16.98
CA LYS A 150 -17.51 0.14 18.23
C LYS A 150 -18.47 -0.03 19.42
N MET A 151 -19.77 -0.19 19.14
CA MET A 151 -20.79 -0.46 20.19
C MET A 151 -20.88 -1.93 20.59
N LEU A 152 -20.35 -2.84 19.80
CA LEU A 152 -20.37 -4.26 20.11
C LEU A 152 -19.40 -4.58 21.24
N ASN A 153 -19.90 -5.13 22.36
CA ASN A 153 -19.09 -5.64 23.46
C ASN A 153 -18.41 -7.00 23.16
N LYS A 154 -18.22 -7.28 21.88
CA LYS A 154 -17.60 -8.53 21.39
C LYS A 154 -16.52 -8.19 20.39
N LYS A 155 -15.48 -9.01 20.35
CA LYS A 155 -14.42 -8.86 19.36
C LYS A 155 -14.96 -9.14 17.95
N VAL A 156 -14.79 -8.19 17.06
CA VAL A 156 -15.22 -8.32 15.66
C VAL A 156 -14.04 -8.82 14.83
N LYS A 157 -14.28 -9.89 14.08
CA LYS A 157 -13.27 -10.50 13.22
C LYS A 157 -13.10 -9.66 11.93
N TYR A 158 -14.20 -9.36 11.26
CA TYR A 158 -14.21 -8.49 10.08
C TYR A 158 -15.61 -7.94 9.77
N ILE A 159 -15.63 -6.84 9.01
CA ILE A 159 -16.81 -6.35 8.29
C ILE A 159 -16.75 -6.94 6.88
N ASP A 160 -17.81 -7.59 6.41
CA ASP A 160 -17.89 -8.17 5.07
C ASP A 160 -18.68 -7.24 4.14
N LEU A 161 -17.97 -6.63 3.18
CA LEU A 161 -18.52 -5.72 2.18
C LEU A 161 -18.71 -6.38 0.80
N ARG A 162 -18.54 -7.68 0.69
CA ARG A 162 -18.66 -8.38 -0.60
C ARG A 162 -20.06 -8.33 -1.17
N TRP A 163 -21.07 -8.31 -0.32
CA TRP A 163 -22.49 -8.38 -0.65
C TRP A 163 -23.18 -7.02 -0.46
N ASP A 164 -24.33 -6.85 -1.04
CA ASP A 164 -25.13 -5.64 -0.85
C ASP A 164 -25.67 -5.51 0.59
N THR A 165 -25.87 -6.64 1.25
CA THR A 165 -26.17 -6.69 2.69
C THR A 165 -24.86 -6.71 3.48
N ASN A 166 -24.75 -5.84 4.48
CA ASN A 166 -23.56 -5.74 5.33
C ASN A 166 -23.59 -6.81 6.41
N TYR A 167 -22.48 -7.53 6.58
CA TYR A 167 -22.31 -8.52 7.62
C TYR A 167 -21.13 -8.16 8.53
N ILE A 168 -21.36 -8.25 9.84
CA ILE A 168 -20.30 -8.14 10.85
C ILE A 168 -20.06 -9.55 11.38
N LYS A 169 -18.87 -10.10 11.14
CA LYS A 169 -18.47 -11.41 11.68
C LYS A 169 -17.81 -11.21 13.02
N LEU A 170 -18.32 -11.89 14.05
CA LEU A 170 -17.71 -11.91 15.37
C LEU A 170 -16.58 -12.95 15.41
N ASP A 171 -15.60 -12.72 16.28
CA ASP A 171 -14.59 -13.69 16.68
C ASP A 171 -15.26 -14.66 17.68
N GLU A 172 -15.20 -15.96 17.43
CA GLU A 172 -15.75 -17.01 18.30
C GLU A 172 -14.82 -17.27 19.48
#